data_90ed38910267b9a45980115065fb9190
#
_entry.id   90ed38910267b9a45980115065fb9190
#
_cell.length_a   1.000
_cell.length_b   1.000
_cell.length_c   1.000
_cell.angle_alpha   90.00
_cell.angle_beta   90.00
_cell.angle_gamma   90.00
#
_symmetry.space_group_name_H-M   'P 1'
#
loop_
_entity.id
_entity.type
_entity.pdbx_description
1 polymer ?
#
loop_
_entity_poly.entity_id
_entity_poly.type
_entity_poly.pdbx_seq_one_letter_code
_entity_poly.pdbx_strand_id
1 'polypeptide(L)'
;MLDRYQDDSFKQKKTERRVKIAVLDSGVAKSAARGPVPPLMKSPRVKLGKQLDPALPWNCDSKGHGTHAAGVILTVCPYADVYVYRVCEGNEAIDRKYVAEAINDAVEKKKVDIISMSLGWDENSDLGLRAAIERARASSVLLFAASSNEGIRTKAGMAYPARALEVIAVDAADVHGNPSKFNPPQLRDKARFTALGEAVRSTYPLHLPSEDPDDGFKRMVGTSCATPIAAGIAGLVLEFARQRPLCFEPAIEAHLKSVEGMRLILTKCLSHKYADNSPFNHLDPTILFHCTERASDGGGFSEYLSPRSSAAYNIVTKLREEFSPDIGMQMGVELQKEWARGGQSSTEEN
;
A
#
# COMPACT_ATOMS: atom_id res chain seq x y z
N MET A 1 -4.77 6.83 -15.92
CA MET A 1 -5.00 5.39 -15.70
C MET A 1 -6.05 5.14 -14.63
N LEU A 2 -5.87 5.60 -13.41
CA LEU A 2 -6.81 5.38 -12.30
C LEU A 2 -8.21 5.94 -12.51
N ASP A 3 -8.36 7.03 -13.26
CA ASP A 3 -9.67 7.65 -13.54
C ASP A 3 -10.65 6.73 -14.27
N ARG A 4 -10.17 5.76 -15.04
CA ARG A 4 -11.02 4.75 -15.72
C ARG A 4 -11.63 3.72 -14.76
N TYR A 5 -11.05 3.58 -13.57
CA TYR A 5 -11.51 2.64 -12.55
C TYR A 5 -12.33 3.31 -11.46
N GLN A 6 -12.52 4.64 -11.54
CA GLN A 6 -13.31 5.39 -10.57
C GLN A 6 -14.77 5.52 -11.00
N ASP A 7 -15.63 5.16 -10.09
CA ASP A 7 -17.07 5.39 -10.21
C ASP A 7 -17.39 6.87 -9.95
N ASP A 8 -18.26 7.47 -10.76
CA ASP A 8 -18.69 8.85 -10.58
C ASP A 8 -19.39 9.07 -9.23
N SER A 9 -20.08 8.05 -8.71
CA SER A 9 -20.64 8.08 -7.35
C SER A 9 -19.55 8.14 -6.26
N PHE A 10 -18.37 7.56 -6.51
CA PHE A 10 -17.21 7.63 -5.61
C PHE A 10 -16.59 9.03 -5.62
N LYS A 11 -16.55 9.68 -6.78
CA LYS A 11 -16.10 11.08 -6.91
C LYS A 11 -16.97 12.04 -6.14
N GLN A 12 -18.29 11.77 -6.01
CA GLN A 12 -19.26 12.62 -5.31
C GLN A 12 -19.34 12.37 -3.79
N LYS A 13 -19.16 11.12 -3.32
CA LYS A 13 -19.21 10.75 -1.88
C LYS A 13 -17.85 10.78 -1.20
N LYS A 14 -17.07 11.77 -1.44
CA LYS A 14 -15.62 11.89 -1.34
C LYS A 14 -14.95 11.69 0.02
N THR A 15 -15.62 11.60 1.15
CA THR A 15 -14.93 11.74 2.45
C THR A 15 -14.99 10.52 3.36
N GLU A 16 -16.06 9.76 3.36
CA GLU A 16 -16.27 8.70 4.38
C GLU A 16 -15.62 7.35 4.06
N ARG A 17 -15.30 7.10 2.80
CA ARG A 17 -14.79 5.79 2.33
C ARG A 17 -13.33 5.81 1.82
N ARG A 18 -12.59 6.88 2.06
CA ARG A 18 -11.17 6.94 1.67
C ARG A 18 -10.35 5.91 2.43
N VAL A 19 -9.39 5.32 1.73
CA VAL A 19 -8.38 4.49 2.38
C VAL A 19 -7.51 5.36 3.27
N LYS A 20 -7.24 4.89 4.48
CA LYS A 20 -6.41 5.56 5.47
C LYS A 20 -5.11 4.80 5.64
N ILE A 21 -3.99 5.46 5.37
CA ILE A 21 -2.66 4.84 5.46
C ILE A 21 -1.84 5.59 6.52
N ALA A 22 -1.35 4.88 7.52
CA ALA A 22 -0.39 5.43 8.48
C ALA A 22 1.04 5.26 7.95
N VAL A 23 1.86 6.30 8.11
CA VAL A 23 3.31 6.29 7.83
C VAL A 23 4.04 6.49 9.16
N LEU A 24 4.80 5.49 9.57
CA LEU A 24 5.64 5.52 10.76
C LEU A 24 7.09 5.75 10.30
N ASP A 25 7.57 7.00 10.44
CA ASP A 25 8.85 7.42 9.85
C ASP A 25 9.44 8.66 10.58
N SER A 26 10.30 9.42 9.91
CA SER A 26 10.96 10.64 10.44
C SER A 26 10.09 11.91 10.44
N GLY A 27 8.79 11.80 10.21
CA GLY A 27 7.88 12.94 10.05
C GLY A 27 7.71 13.39 8.61
N VAL A 28 7.13 14.57 8.38
CA VAL A 28 6.97 15.16 7.03
C VAL A 28 7.25 16.65 7.04
N ALA A 29 7.78 17.19 5.93
CA ALA A 29 8.00 18.61 5.73
C ALA A 29 6.69 19.34 5.42
N LYS A 30 5.87 19.58 6.45
CA LYS A 30 4.57 20.29 6.34
C LYS A 30 4.54 21.59 7.13
N SER A 31 5.55 21.88 7.95
CA SER A 31 5.64 23.13 8.72
C SER A 31 6.39 24.20 7.94
N ALA A 32 5.74 25.32 7.68
CA ALA A 32 6.37 26.50 7.06
C ALA A 32 7.45 27.16 7.95
N ALA A 33 7.47 26.85 9.24
CA ALA A 33 8.49 27.38 10.17
C ALA A 33 9.91 26.85 9.90
N ARG A 34 10.04 25.75 9.15
CA ARG A 34 11.31 25.10 8.81
C ARG A 34 11.71 25.28 7.34
N GLY A 35 10.96 26.07 6.57
CA GLY A 35 11.21 26.33 5.15
C GLY A 35 9.96 26.11 4.29
N PRO A 36 10.07 26.31 2.97
CA PRO A 36 8.96 26.11 2.06
C PRO A 36 8.41 24.68 2.14
N VAL A 37 7.08 24.55 2.13
CA VAL A 37 6.41 23.24 2.16
C VAL A 37 6.30 22.70 0.75
N PRO A 38 6.79 21.47 0.45
CA PRO A 38 6.63 20.85 -0.85
C PRO A 38 5.16 20.77 -1.26
N PRO A 39 4.82 20.95 -2.56
CA PRO A 39 3.42 21.02 -3.02
C PRO A 39 2.56 19.85 -2.56
N LEU A 40 3.08 18.63 -2.65
CA LEU A 40 2.34 17.42 -2.26
C LEU A 40 2.04 17.36 -0.75
N MET A 41 2.95 17.92 0.08
CA MET A 41 2.78 17.98 1.53
C MET A 41 1.76 19.05 1.96
N LYS A 42 1.40 20.03 1.10
CA LYS A 42 0.31 20.97 1.36
C LYS A 42 -1.07 20.32 1.38
N SER A 43 -1.19 19.11 0.81
CA SER A 43 -2.46 18.39 0.75
C SER A 43 -3.13 18.27 2.13
N PRO A 44 -4.45 18.53 2.25
CA PRO A 44 -5.20 18.31 3.47
C PRO A 44 -5.33 16.83 3.84
N ARG A 45 -4.96 15.94 2.92
CA ARG A 45 -4.94 14.48 3.15
C ARG A 45 -3.72 14.02 3.95
N VAL A 46 -2.68 14.85 4.06
CA VAL A 46 -1.54 14.61 4.96
C VAL A 46 -1.92 15.15 6.35
N LYS A 47 -2.11 14.26 7.29
CA LYS A 47 -2.70 14.50 8.61
C LYS A 47 -1.78 14.04 9.73
N LEU A 48 -1.93 14.65 10.89
CA LEU A 48 -1.32 14.14 12.12
C LEU A 48 -1.95 12.81 12.53
N GLY A 49 -1.13 11.81 12.78
CA GLY A 49 -1.49 10.63 13.55
C GLY A 49 -1.61 10.99 15.04
N LYS A 50 -0.50 10.85 15.75
CA LYS A 50 -0.36 11.25 17.16
C LYS A 50 1.00 11.94 17.34
N GLN A 51 1.04 12.98 18.16
CA GLN A 51 2.31 13.54 18.65
C GLN A 51 2.85 12.61 19.73
N LEU A 52 3.92 11.89 19.42
CA LEU A 52 4.52 10.88 20.32
C LEU A 52 5.53 11.51 21.24
N ASP A 53 6.42 12.32 20.69
CA ASP A 53 7.42 13.09 21.42
C ASP A 53 7.20 14.59 21.15
N PRO A 54 6.98 15.41 22.18
CA PRO A 54 6.85 16.86 22.01
C PRO A 54 8.08 17.54 21.36
N ALA A 55 9.27 16.97 21.53
CA ALA A 55 10.51 17.46 20.92
C ALA A 55 10.60 17.12 19.43
N LEU A 56 9.84 16.13 18.96
CA LEU A 56 9.83 15.64 17.58
C LEU A 56 8.50 15.93 16.89
N PRO A 57 8.20 17.19 16.47
CA PRO A 57 6.93 17.51 15.83
C PRO A 57 6.77 16.76 14.50
N TRP A 58 5.61 16.16 14.30
CA TRP A 58 5.29 15.30 13.15
C TRP A 58 5.42 16.00 11.80
N ASN A 59 5.16 17.30 11.78
CA ASN A 59 5.16 18.16 10.59
C ASN A 59 6.54 18.75 10.27
N CYS A 60 7.58 18.25 10.91
CA CYS A 60 8.98 18.53 10.62
C CYS A 60 9.70 17.25 10.25
N ASP A 61 10.54 17.32 9.23
CA ASP A 61 11.36 16.21 8.77
C ASP A 61 12.77 16.70 8.49
N SER A 62 13.69 16.38 9.40
CA SER A 62 15.10 16.82 9.34
C SER A 62 15.96 15.92 8.43
N LYS A 63 15.43 14.80 7.98
CA LYS A 63 16.12 13.82 7.12
C LYS A 63 15.48 13.62 5.73
N GLY A 64 14.21 13.99 5.61
CA GLY A 64 13.46 13.91 4.36
C GLY A 64 12.92 12.52 4.02
N HIS A 65 13.22 11.51 4.85
CA HIS A 65 12.84 10.13 4.56
C HIS A 65 11.32 9.93 4.68
N GLY A 66 10.69 10.39 5.75
CA GLY A 66 9.23 10.29 5.93
C GLY A 66 8.46 11.16 4.94
N THR A 67 9.00 12.33 4.55
CA THR A 67 8.45 13.16 3.48
C THR A 67 8.44 12.42 2.16
N HIS A 68 9.54 11.74 1.84
CA HIS A 68 9.67 10.92 0.64
C HIS A 68 8.67 9.76 0.67
N ALA A 69 8.58 9.01 1.76
CA ALA A 69 7.66 7.88 1.91
C ALA A 69 6.19 8.31 1.80
N ALA A 70 5.78 9.40 2.46
CA ALA A 70 4.43 9.94 2.34
C ALA A 70 4.11 10.41 0.91
N GLY A 71 5.08 11.01 0.23
CA GLY A 71 4.97 11.41 -1.16
C GLY A 71 4.78 10.23 -2.11
N VAL A 72 5.52 9.15 -1.90
CA VAL A 72 5.36 7.89 -2.65
C VAL A 72 3.93 7.36 -2.50
N ILE A 73 3.42 7.26 -1.28
CA ILE A 73 2.05 6.78 -1.03
C ILE A 73 1.02 7.64 -1.76
N LEU A 74 1.13 8.98 -1.67
CA LEU A 74 0.20 9.89 -2.33
C LEU A 74 0.29 9.85 -3.86
N THR A 75 1.44 9.46 -4.40
CA THR A 75 1.63 9.26 -5.85
C THR A 75 0.97 7.97 -6.31
N VAL A 76 1.16 6.88 -5.56
CA VAL A 76 0.63 5.55 -5.91
C VAL A 76 -0.86 5.46 -5.62
N CYS A 77 -1.32 5.97 -4.47
CA CYS A 77 -2.71 5.97 -4.03
C CYS A 77 -3.20 7.42 -3.78
N PRO A 78 -3.51 8.18 -4.85
CA PRO A 78 -3.72 9.63 -4.77
C PRO A 78 -4.95 10.05 -3.97
N TYR A 79 -5.87 9.15 -3.66
CA TYR A 79 -7.07 9.44 -2.87
C TYR A 79 -6.96 9.04 -1.39
N ALA A 80 -5.88 8.39 -0.98
CA ALA A 80 -5.67 8.00 0.41
C ALA A 80 -5.53 9.21 1.35
N ASP A 81 -6.03 9.07 2.57
CA ASP A 81 -5.68 9.92 3.70
C ASP A 81 -4.42 9.36 4.38
N VAL A 82 -3.37 10.14 4.47
CA VAL A 82 -2.08 9.74 5.03
C VAL A 82 -1.92 10.29 6.44
N TYR A 83 -1.86 9.41 7.44
CA TYR A 83 -1.64 9.75 8.84
C TYR A 83 -0.17 9.56 9.19
N VAL A 84 0.50 10.65 9.58
CA VAL A 84 1.94 10.65 9.84
C VAL A 84 2.21 10.50 11.34
N TYR A 85 3.10 9.58 11.66
CA TYR A 85 3.67 9.35 12.99
C TYR A 85 5.17 9.51 12.90
N ARG A 86 5.70 10.55 13.56
CA ARG A 86 7.14 10.70 13.68
C ARG A 86 7.63 9.83 14.83
N VAL A 87 8.32 8.76 14.50
CA VAL A 87 8.82 7.73 15.44
C VAL A 87 10.34 7.79 15.60
N CYS A 88 11.02 8.57 14.78
CA CYS A 88 12.48 8.71 14.82
C CYS A 88 12.94 10.07 14.26
N GLU A 89 14.20 10.38 14.48
CA GLU A 89 14.90 11.51 13.87
C GLU A 89 15.90 11.05 12.78
N GLY A 90 15.48 10.13 11.91
CA GLY A 90 16.31 9.58 10.85
C GLY A 90 16.99 8.25 11.24
N ASN A 91 18.31 8.12 10.97
CA ASN A 91 19.04 6.85 11.21
C ASN A 91 19.45 6.64 12.69
N GLU A 92 18.95 7.46 13.61
CA GLU A 92 19.18 7.23 15.04
C GLU A 92 18.39 6.04 15.56
N ALA A 93 18.74 5.56 16.75
CA ALA A 93 18.07 4.42 17.37
C ALA A 93 16.55 4.69 17.51
N ILE A 94 15.76 3.99 16.73
CA ILE A 94 14.30 4.11 16.75
C ILE A 94 13.78 3.47 18.02
N ASP A 95 13.08 4.23 18.87
CA ASP A 95 12.45 3.69 20.07
C ASP A 95 11.22 2.85 19.71
N ARG A 96 11.30 1.55 19.99
CA ARG A 96 10.22 0.58 19.77
C ARG A 96 8.94 0.95 20.47
N LYS A 97 9.02 1.63 21.62
CA LYS A 97 7.85 2.12 22.35
C LYS A 97 7.05 3.12 21.53
N TYR A 98 7.70 4.08 20.87
CA TYR A 98 7.01 5.02 19.99
C TYR A 98 6.36 4.33 18.79
N VAL A 99 7.02 3.31 18.23
CA VAL A 99 6.41 2.52 17.14
C VAL A 99 5.19 1.74 17.63
N ALA A 100 5.26 1.11 18.80
CA ALA A 100 4.12 0.41 19.39
C ALA A 100 2.94 1.37 19.69
N GLU A 101 3.23 2.55 20.26
CA GLU A 101 2.22 3.59 20.51
C GLU A 101 1.60 4.13 19.22
N ALA A 102 2.41 4.33 18.17
CA ALA A 102 1.94 4.76 16.85
C ALA A 102 0.98 3.74 16.24
N ILE A 103 1.34 2.44 16.28
CA ILE A 103 0.48 1.35 15.80
C ILE A 103 -0.84 1.34 16.56
N ASN A 104 -0.80 1.41 17.89
CA ASN A 104 -2.01 1.40 18.71
C ASN A 104 -2.93 2.59 18.40
N ASP A 105 -2.39 3.80 18.31
CA ASP A 105 -3.19 4.98 17.97
C ASP A 105 -3.75 4.90 16.54
N ALA A 106 -2.94 4.44 15.58
CA ALA A 106 -3.37 4.26 14.19
C ALA A 106 -4.56 3.29 14.09
N VAL A 107 -4.50 2.18 14.83
CA VAL A 107 -5.57 1.17 14.89
C VAL A 107 -6.79 1.69 15.65
N GLU A 108 -6.61 2.17 16.88
CA GLU A 108 -7.71 2.43 17.80
C GLU A 108 -8.38 3.78 17.58
N LYS A 109 -7.60 4.82 17.26
CA LYS A 109 -8.09 6.20 17.16
C LYS A 109 -8.30 6.65 15.73
N LYS A 110 -7.33 6.40 14.84
CA LYS A 110 -7.44 6.84 13.44
C LYS A 110 -8.22 5.85 12.59
N LYS A 111 -8.32 4.58 13.03
CA LYS A 111 -9.00 3.51 12.28
C LYS A 111 -8.43 3.41 10.88
N VAL A 112 -7.10 3.29 10.78
CA VAL A 112 -6.43 3.16 9.49
C VAL A 112 -6.65 1.77 8.90
N ASP A 113 -6.52 1.67 7.59
CA ASP A 113 -6.61 0.42 6.86
C ASP A 113 -5.23 -0.24 6.72
N ILE A 114 -4.19 0.59 6.59
CA ILE A 114 -2.83 0.16 6.29
C ILE A 114 -1.84 0.95 7.16
N ILE A 115 -0.77 0.28 7.59
CA ILE A 115 0.39 0.88 8.25
C ILE A 115 1.64 0.57 7.42
N SER A 116 2.38 1.59 7.00
CA SER A 116 3.66 1.51 6.29
C SER A 116 4.81 1.84 7.24
N MET A 117 5.75 0.91 7.41
CA MET A 117 6.88 0.98 8.31
C MET A 117 8.19 0.79 7.53
N SER A 118 8.86 1.90 7.20
CA SER A 118 10.16 1.88 6.52
C SER A 118 11.32 1.79 7.54
N LEU A 119 11.18 0.89 8.50
CA LEU A 119 12.08 0.71 9.65
C LEU A 119 12.16 -0.77 10.08
N GLY A 120 13.18 -1.10 10.87
CA GLY A 120 13.29 -2.45 11.42
C GLY A 120 14.52 -2.64 12.32
N TRP A 121 14.56 -3.79 12.98
CA TRP A 121 15.61 -4.21 13.90
C TRP A 121 15.99 -5.68 13.68
N ASP A 122 17.24 -6.03 13.97
CA ASP A 122 17.68 -7.43 13.92
C ASP A 122 17.05 -8.29 15.02
N GLU A 123 16.77 -7.71 16.18
CA GLU A 123 16.21 -8.41 17.32
C GLU A 123 14.68 -8.23 17.46
N ASN A 124 14.04 -9.28 18.00
CA ASN A 124 12.59 -9.32 18.27
C ASN A 124 12.34 -9.52 19.77
N SER A 125 12.86 -8.63 20.60
CA SER A 125 12.76 -8.76 22.05
C SER A 125 11.69 -7.89 22.72
N ASP A 126 11.00 -7.03 21.96
CA ASP A 126 10.02 -6.09 22.51
C ASP A 126 8.59 -6.67 22.50
N LEU A 127 8.09 -7.01 23.68
CA LEU A 127 6.74 -7.55 23.87
C LEU A 127 5.63 -6.52 23.56
N GLY A 128 5.88 -5.23 23.82
CA GLY A 128 4.92 -4.16 23.57
C GLY A 128 4.68 -3.95 22.07
N LEU A 129 5.77 -3.94 21.29
CA LEU A 129 5.69 -3.85 19.84
C LEU A 129 5.02 -5.10 19.23
N ARG A 130 5.35 -6.29 19.74
CA ARG A 130 4.70 -7.52 19.30
C ARG A 130 3.19 -7.49 19.56
N ALA A 131 2.76 -7.10 20.76
CA ALA A 131 1.34 -7.00 21.10
C ALA A 131 0.61 -5.95 20.23
N ALA A 132 1.27 -4.83 19.86
CA ALA A 132 0.70 -3.85 18.97
C ALA A 132 0.49 -4.40 17.54
N ILE A 133 1.44 -5.18 17.01
CA ILE A 133 1.34 -5.85 15.71
C ILE A 133 0.20 -6.89 15.71
N GLU A 134 0.11 -7.72 16.75
CA GLU A 134 -0.97 -8.71 16.89
C GLU A 134 -2.35 -8.03 16.98
N ARG A 135 -2.45 -6.90 17.69
CA ARG A 135 -3.68 -6.08 17.77
C ARG A 135 -4.05 -5.49 16.41
N ALA A 136 -3.09 -4.99 15.65
CA ALA A 136 -3.34 -4.46 14.30
C ALA A 136 -3.92 -5.55 13.39
N ARG A 137 -3.34 -6.75 13.39
CA ARG A 137 -3.88 -7.91 12.67
C ARG A 137 -5.31 -8.25 13.11
N ALA A 138 -5.54 -8.35 14.41
CA ALA A 138 -6.86 -8.66 14.98
C ALA A 138 -7.92 -7.59 14.61
N SER A 139 -7.50 -6.37 14.34
CA SER A 139 -8.34 -5.25 13.90
C SER A 139 -8.44 -5.13 12.37
N SER A 140 -7.97 -6.12 11.61
CA SER A 140 -7.97 -6.12 10.16
C SER A 140 -7.24 -4.89 9.56
N VAL A 141 -6.11 -4.50 10.16
CA VAL A 141 -5.21 -3.48 9.66
C VAL A 141 -4.00 -4.15 9.04
N LEU A 142 -3.72 -3.85 7.78
CA LEU A 142 -2.59 -4.40 7.04
C LEU A 142 -1.30 -3.70 7.44
N LEU A 143 -0.26 -4.48 7.72
CA LEU A 143 1.05 -4.00 8.09
C LEU A 143 2.06 -4.31 6.98
N PHE A 144 2.74 -3.28 6.46
CA PHE A 144 3.83 -3.39 5.50
C PHE A 144 5.13 -2.93 6.15
N ALA A 145 6.21 -3.69 6.01
CA ALA A 145 7.50 -3.30 6.55
C ALA A 145 8.67 -3.63 5.62
N ALA A 146 9.68 -2.77 5.66
CA ALA A 146 10.92 -2.91 4.93
C ALA A 146 11.72 -4.13 5.44
N SER A 147 12.22 -4.97 4.53
CA SER A 147 12.87 -6.23 4.88
C SER A 147 14.28 -6.06 5.46
N SER A 148 15.07 -5.17 4.95
CA SER A 148 16.40 -4.67 5.33
C SER A 148 17.18 -4.25 4.09
N ASN A 149 18.23 -3.43 4.26
CA ASN A 149 19.17 -3.02 3.21
C ASN A 149 20.57 -3.60 3.40
N GLU A 150 20.75 -4.54 4.33
CA GLU A 150 22.08 -5.04 4.72
C GLU A 150 22.50 -6.32 3.99
N GLY A 151 21.65 -6.84 3.11
CA GLY A 151 21.92 -8.05 2.36
C GLY A 151 22.26 -9.23 3.29
N ILE A 152 23.38 -9.91 3.04
CA ILE A 152 23.85 -11.05 3.83
C ILE A 152 24.40 -10.68 5.22
N ARG A 153 24.53 -9.39 5.54
CA ARG A 153 25.08 -8.94 6.83
C ARG A 153 24.06 -9.00 7.97
N THR A 154 22.76 -9.10 7.65
CA THR A 154 21.73 -9.26 8.68
C THR A 154 21.88 -10.62 9.37
N LYS A 155 22.08 -10.62 10.67
CA LYS A 155 22.17 -11.86 11.48
C LYS A 155 20.88 -12.67 11.45
N ALA A 156 19.73 -12.00 11.37
CA ALA A 156 18.41 -12.60 11.38
C ALA A 156 17.82 -12.84 9.97
N GLY A 157 18.56 -12.56 8.91
CA GLY A 157 18.11 -12.68 7.52
C GLY A 157 17.12 -11.63 7.07
N MET A 158 16.16 -11.22 7.89
CA MET A 158 15.18 -10.17 7.62
C MET A 158 14.91 -9.40 8.90
N ALA A 159 14.79 -8.08 8.81
CA ALA A 159 14.52 -7.24 9.96
C ALA A 159 13.12 -7.51 10.57
N TYR A 160 13.00 -7.33 11.88
CA TYR A 160 11.70 -7.22 12.55
C TYR A 160 11.23 -5.76 12.47
N PRO A 161 9.95 -5.46 12.13
CA PRO A 161 8.82 -6.39 12.12
C PRO A 161 8.58 -7.12 10.78
N ALA A 162 9.31 -6.86 9.71
CA ALA A 162 9.06 -7.47 8.41
C ALA A 162 9.06 -9.01 8.44
N ARG A 163 9.84 -9.64 9.33
CA ARG A 163 9.86 -11.11 9.47
C ARG A 163 8.65 -11.70 10.21
N ALA A 164 7.83 -10.88 10.90
CA ALA A 164 6.62 -11.36 11.57
C ALA A 164 5.57 -11.88 10.56
N LEU A 165 4.81 -12.91 10.92
CA LEU A 165 3.80 -13.51 10.03
C LEU A 165 2.65 -12.55 9.74
N GLU A 166 2.35 -11.67 10.66
CA GLU A 166 1.31 -10.64 10.61
C GLU A 166 1.66 -9.48 9.66
N VAL A 167 2.91 -9.42 9.20
CA VAL A 167 3.45 -8.29 8.43
C VAL A 167 3.80 -8.72 7.01
N ILE A 168 3.39 -7.94 6.04
CA ILE A 168 3.78 -8.10 4.64
C ILE A 168 5.17 -7.49 4.47
N ALA A 169 6.16 -8.34 4.28
CA ALA A 169 7.54 -7.94 4.06
C ALA A 169 7.74 -7.41 2.64
N VAL A 170 8.44 -6.28 2.52
CA VAL A 170 8.72 -5.64 1.23
C VAL A 170 10.22 -5.54 1.00
N ASP A 171 10.62 -6.04 -0.15
CA ASP A 171 11.97 -6.00 -0.71
C ASP A 171 12.05 -4.94 -1.81
N ALA A 172 13.26 -4.55 -2.18
CA ALA A 172 13.51 -3.63 -3.27
C ALA A 172 13.75 -4.36 -4.59
N ALA A 173 13.38 -3.72 -5.69
CA ALA A 173 13.75 -4.11 -7.04
C ALA A 173 14.25 -2.89 -7.83
N ASP A 174 14.97 -3.15 -8.91
CA ASP A 174 15.30 -2.15 -9.92
C ASP A 174 14.11 -1.84 -10.84
N VAL A 175 14.31 -0.99 -11.83
CA VAL A 175 13.27 -0.60 -12.82
C VAL A 175 12.82 -1.75 -13.72
N HIS A 176 13.57 -2.83 -13.81
CA HIS A 176 13.25 -4.02 -14.59
C HIS A 176 12.57 -5.13 -13.75
N GLY A 177 12.35 -4.87 -12.44
CA GLY A 177 11.80 -5.83 -11.51
C GLY A 177 12.81 -6.82 -10.94
N ASN A 178 14.12 -6.66 -11.25
CA ASN A 178 15.16 -7.50 -10.67
C ASN A 178 15.32 -7.20 -9.19
N PRO A 179 15.33 -8.22 -8.30
CA PRO A 179 15.54 -7.99 -6.89
C PRO A 179 16.88 -7.32 -6.60
N SER A 180 16.88 -6.28 -5.78
CA SER A 180 18.08 -5.53 -5.42
C SER A 180 19.06 -6.39 -4.62
N LYS A 181 20.36 -6.21 -4.89
CA LYS A 181 21.45 -7.00 -4.26
C LYS A 181 21.55 -6.80 -2.74
N PHE A 182 21.04 -5.68 -2.23
CA PHE A 182 21.02 -5.38 -0.81
C PHE A 182 19.81 -5.96 -0.06
N ASN A 183 18.89 -6.63 -0.74
CA ASN A 183 17.82 -7.36 -0.07
C ASN A 183 18.42 -8.45 0.83
N PRO A 184 17.80 -8.72 1.99
CA PRO A 184 18.25 -9.82 2.83
C PRO A 184 18.06 -11.17 2.13
N PRO A 185 18.86 -12.19 2.49
CA PRO A 185 18.74 -13.53 1.93
C PRO A 185 17.35 -14.09 2.16
N GLN A 186 16.97 -15.02 1.30
CA GLN A 186 15.65 -15.64 1.36
C GLN A 186 15.48 -16.44 2.67
N LEU A 187 14.41 -16.15 3.38
CA LEU A 187 13.87 -17.06 4.39
C LEU A 187 12.94 -18.05 3.67
N ARG A 188 13.12 -19.34 3.90
CA ARG A 188 12.21 -20.36 3.39
C ARG A 188 10.80 -20.09 3.97
N ASP A 189 9.76 -20.37 3.20
CA ASP A 189 8.35 -20.39 3.61
C ASP A 189 7.65 -19.02 3.82
N LYS A 190 8.24 -17.91 3.40
CA LYS A 190 7.55 -16.62 3.41
C LYS A 190 7.45 -16.02 2.00
N ALA A 191 6.22 -15.71 1.56
CA ALA A 191 6.03 -14.94 0.33
C ALA A 191 6.71 -13.57 0.46
N ARG A 192 7.55 -13.23 -0.50
CA ARG A 192 8.28 -11.97 -0.55
C ARG A 192 7.78 -11.14 -1.72
N PHE A 193 7.53 -9.89 -1.45
CA PHE A 193 7.08 -8.94 -2.46
C PHE A 193 8.18 -7.93 -2.71
N THR A 194 8.53 -7.72 -3.97
CA THR A 194 9.42 -6.62 -4.36
C THR A 194 8.59 -5.51 -5.00
N ALA A 195 8.98 -4.28 -4.74
CA ALA A 195 8.52 -3.11 -5.47
C ALA A 195 9.73 -2.27 -5.87
N LEU A 196 9.56 -1.30 -6.77
CA LEU A 196 10.65 -0.40 -7.14
C LEU A 196 11.29 0.19 -5.87
N GLY A 197 12.57 -0.05 -5.67
CA GLY A 197 13.34 0.41 -4.52
C GLY A 197 14.67 1.06 -4.91
N GLU A 198 14.93 1.20 -6.22
CA GLU A 198 16.13 1.86 -6.74
C GLU A 198 15.77 3.12 -7.51
N ALA A 199 16.44 4.22 -7.18
CA ALA A 199 16.22 5.54 -7.79
C ALA A 199 14.75 6.03 -7.71
N VAL A 200 14.03 5.72 -6.65
CA VAL A 200 12.64 6.13 -6.44
C VAL A 200 12.58 7.65 -6.24
N ARG A 201 12.00 8.35 -7.20
CA ARG A 201 11.83 9.81 -7.14
C ARG A 201 10.54 10.15 -6.39
N SER A 202 10.66 10.94 -5.34
CA SER A 202 9.51 11.45 -4.57
C SER A 202 9.77 12.82 -3.98
N THR A 203 8.73 13.44 -3.42
CA THR A 203 8.83 14.75 -2.78
C THR A 203 9.83 14.75 -1.62
N TYR A 204 10.53 15.85 -1.46
CA TYR A 204 11.59 16.00 -0.48
C TYR A 204 11.55 17.39 0.15
N PRO A 205 12.01 17.56 1.41
CA PRO A 205 12.04 18.87 2.04
C PRO A 205 12.92 19.87 1.29
N LEU A 206 12.36 21.02 0.92
CA LEU A 206 13.07 22.06 0.16
C LEU A 206 14.25 22.71 0.91
N HIS A 207 14.32 22.54 2.23
CA HIS A 207 15.43 23.05 3.03
C HIS A 207 16.60 22.05 3.18
N LEU A 208 16.47 20.85 2.62
CA LEU A 208 17.53 19.85 2.66
C LEU A 208 18.22 19.74 1.29
N PRO A 209 19.52 19.42 1.24
CA PRO A 209 20.24 19.20 0.00
C PRO A 209 19.60 18.09 -0.82
N SER A 210 19.33 18.36 -2.09
CA SER A 210 18.84 17.38 -3.06
C SER A 210 19.54 17.57 -4.41
N GLU A 211 19.40 16.59 -5.30
CA GLU A 211 19.95 16.66 -6.66
C GLU A 211 19.25 17.74 -7.50
N ASP A 212 17.98 18.00 -7.20
CA ASP A 212 17.12 19.02 -7.80
C ASP A 212 16.55 19.93 -6.69
N PRO A 213 17.32 20.88 -6.15
CA PRO A 213 16.90 21.66 -4.99
C PRO A 213 15.68 22.55 -5.28
N ASP A 214 15.46 22.97 -6.52
CA ASP A 214 14.38 23.89 -6.88
C ASP A 214 13.03 23.18 -7.07
N ASP A 215 13.00 21.86 -7.30
CA ASP A 215 11.75 21.14 -7.59
C ASP A 215 11.20 20.37 -6.38
N GLY A 216 11.94 20.26 -5.28
CA GLY A 216 11.49 19.59 -4.04
C GLY A 216 11.33 18.08 -4.20
N PHE A 217 12.14 17.46 -5.05
CA PHE A 217 12.18 16.01 -5.25
C PHE A 217 13.58 15.45 -5.01
N LYS A 218 13.63 14.17 -4.66
CA LYS A 218 14.87 13.41 -4.51
C LYS A 218 14.69 11.97 -4.95
N ARG A 219 15.73 11.38 -5.53
CA ARG A 219 15.81 9.93 -5.76
C ARG A 219 16.44 9.26 -4.56
N MET A 220 15.76 8.23 -4.04
CA MET A 220 16.25 7.45 -2.92
C MET A 220 16.29 5.97 -3.27
N VAL A 221 17.09 5.19 -2.51
CA VAL A 221 17.30 3.76 -2.71
C VAL A 221 17.11 3.02 -1.39
N GLY A 222 16.44 1.89 -1.44
CA GLY A 222 16.25 1.01 -0.28
C GLY A 222 14.90 0.29 -0.29
N THR A 223 14.81 -0.75 0.54
CA THR A 223 13.54 -1.40 0.84
C THR A 223 12.56 -0.45 1.52
N SER A 224 13.10 0.59 2.18
CA SER A 224 12.33 1.70 2.74
C SER A 224 11.59 2.55 1.69
N CYS A 225 12.07 2.57 0.43
CA CYS A 225 11.39 3.23 -0.69
C CYS A 225 10.35 2.31 -1.34
N ALA A 226 10.61 1.01 -1.38
CA ALA A 226 9.70 0.01 -1.92
C ALA A 226 8.46 -0.20 -1.03
N THR A 227 8.63 -0.12 0.29
CA THR A 227 7.56 -0.35 1.27
C THR A 227 6.36 0.58 1.09
N PRO A 228 6.51 1.91 0.97
CA PRO A 228 5.38 2.80 0.72
C PRO A 228 4.73 2.60 -0.65
N ILE A 229 5.46 2.09 -1.65
CA ILE A 229 4.88 1.70 -2.95
C ILE A 229 3.93 0.51 -2.75
N ALA A 230 4.40 -0.56 -2.09
CA ALA A 230 3.58 -1.74 -1.82
C ALA A 230 2.35 -1.41 -0.96
N ALA A 231 2.50 -0.57 0.07
CA ALA A 231 1.39 -0.07 0.88
C ALA A 231 0.40 0.77 0.05
N GLY A 232 0.89 1.59 -0.87
CA GLY A 232 0.07 2.35 -1.81
C GLY A 232 -0.69 1.46 -2.78
N ILE A 233 -0.08 0.40 -3.32
CA ILE A 233 -0.73 -0.59 -4.20
C ILE A 233 -1.86 -1.31 -3.44
N ALA A 234 -1.61 -1.76 -2.21
CA ALA A 234 -2.66 -2.33 -1.37
C ALA A 234 -3.79 -1.32 -1.10
N GLY A 235 -3.43 -0.04 -0.93
CA GLY A 235 -4.39 1.07 -0.85
C GLY A 235 -5.28 1.18 -2.08
N LEU A 236 -4.72 1.07 -3.29
CA LEU A 236 -5.50 1.05 -4.54
C LEU A 236 -6.47 -0.13 -4.60
N VAL A 237 -6.05 -1.32 -4.15
CA VAL A 237 -6.93 -2.50 -4.09
C VAL A 237 -8.11 -2.26 -3.16
N LEU A 238 -7.87 -1.73 -1.95
CA LEU A 238 -8.94 -1.42 -1.00
C LEU A 238 -9.84 -0.29 -1.50
N GLU A 239 -9.28 0.73 -2.13
CA GLU A 239 -10.06 1.81 -2.75
C GLU A 239 -10.97 1.26 -3.86
N PHE A 240 -10.44 0.37 -4.69
CA PHE A 240 -11.20 -0.29 -5.75
C PHE A 240 -12.30 -1.18 -5.16
N ALA A 241 -12.03 -1.93 -4.08
CA ALA A 241 -13.01 -2.78 -3.41
C ALA A 241 -14.18 -1.97 -2.80
N ARG A 242 -13.96 -0.71 -2.45
CA ARG A 242 -14.99 0.21 -1.93
C ARG A 242 -15.88 0.81 -3.01
N GLN A 243 -15.64 0.46 -4.26
CA GLN A 243 -16.39 0.94 -5.41
C GLN A 243 -17.21 -0.19 -6.04
N ARG A 244 -18.18 0.18 -6.88
CA ARG A 244 -18.92 -0.79 -7.68
C ARG A 244 -17.98 -1.52 -8.64
N PRO A 245 -18.19 -2.82 -8.91
CA PRO A 245 -19.24 -3.67 -8.32
C PRO A 245 -18.89 -4.30 -6.98
N LEU A 246 -17.62 -4.27 -6.53
CA LEU A 246 -17.12 -5.01 -5.37
C LEU A 246 -17.79 -4.56 -4.05
N CYS A 247 -18.15 -3.28 -3.94
CA CYS A 247 -18.76 -2.72 -2.72
C CYS A 247 -20.17 -3.28 -2.41
N PHE A 248 -20.78 -4.02 -3.32
CA PHE A 248 -22.04 -4.69 -3.07
C PHE A 248 -21.91 -5.88 -2.12
N GLU A 249 -20.67 -6.35 -1.91
CA GLU A 249 -20.40 -7.49 -1.04
C GLU A 249 -19.29 -7.14 -0.03
N PRO A 250 -19.66 -6.70 1.19
CA PRO A 250 -18.69 -6.29 2.22
C PRO A 250 -17.68 -7.36 2.60
N ALA A 251 -18.01 -8.64 2.41
CA ALA A 251 -17.11 -9.77 2.65
C ALA A 251 -15.83 -9.67 1.81
N ILE A 252 -15.92 -9.11 0.58
CA ILE A 252 -14.75 -8.92 -0.30
C ILE A 252 -13.75 -7.96 0.37
N GLU A 253 -14.21 -6.80 0.85
CA GLU A 253 -13.32 -5.86 1.55
C GLU A 253 -12.75 -6.49 2.83
N ALA A 254 -13.56 -7.26 3.57
CA ALA A 254 -13.11 -7.94 4.79
C ALA A 254 -11.97 -8.93 4.49
N HIS A 255 -12.07 -9.74 3.44
CA HIS A 255 -11.00 -10.63 3.01
C HIS A 255 -9.76 -9.85 2.56
N LEU A 256 -9.92 -8.78 1.79
CA LEU A 256 -8.80 -7.94 1.34
C LEU A 256 -8.08 -7.21 2.49
N LYS A 257 -8.75 -7.01 3.62
CA LYS A 257 -8.17 -6.44 4.84
C LYS A 257 -7.52 -7.50 5.74
N SER A 258 -7.59 -8.77 5.40
CA SER A 258 -6.77 -9.81 6.03
C SER A 258 -5.40 -9.90 5.37
N VAL A 259 -4.39 -10.31 6.14
CA VAL A 259 -3.01 -10.50 5.63
C VAL A 259 -3.01 -11.59 4.55
N GLU A 260 -3.76 -12.64 4.77
CA GLU A 260 -3.89 -13.79 3.87
C GLU A 260 -4.55 -13.39 2.55
N GLY A 261 -5.69 -12.70 2.61
CA GLY A 261 -6.40 -12.22 1.42
C GLY A 261 -5.61 -11.18 0.62
N MET A 262 -4.97 -10.22 1.29
CA MET A 262 -4.14 -9.25 0.60
C MET A 262 -2.91 -9.93 -0.05
N ARG A 263 -2.24 -10.85 0.64
CA ARG A 263 -1.12 -11.62 0.05
C ARG A 263 -1.56 -12.42 -1.17
N LEU A 264 -2.73 -13.03 -1.13
CA LEU A 264 -3.29 -13.75 -2.26
C LEU A 264 -3.42 -12.84 -3.49
N ILE A 265 -4.07 -11.68 -3.33
CA ILE A 265 -4.29 -10.74 -4.44
C ILE A 265 -2.98 -10.12 -4.92
N LEU A 266 -2.07 -9.73 -4.01
CA LEU A 266 -0.75 -9.26 -4.40
C LEU A 266 0.01 -10.32 -5.22
N THR A 267 -0.08 -11.62 -4.85
CA THR A 267 0.62 -12.70 -5.55
C THR A 267 -0.05 -13.08 -6.88
N LYS A 268 -1.38 -13.17 -6.92
CA LYS A 268 -2.10 -13.76 -8.05
C LYS A 268 -2.60 -12.75 -9.09
N CYS A 269 -2.82 -11.50 -8.65
CA CYS A 269 -3.43 -10.46 -9.50
C CYS A 269 -2.52 -9.27 -9.78
N LEU A 270 -1.47 -9.06 -8.96
CA LEU A 270 -0.69 -7.82 -8.96
C LEU A 270 0.83 -8.06 -9.02
N SER A 271 1.26 -9.29 -9.28
CA SER A 271 2.70 -9.55 -9.40
C SER A 271 3.03 -10.53 -10.49
N HIS A 272 4.26 -10.44 -10.95
CA HIS A 272 4.93 -11.47 -11.75
C HIS A 272 6.19 -11.95 -11.04
N LYS A 273 6.61 -13.17 -11.34
CA LYS A 273 7.88 -13.68 -10.85
C LYS A 273 9.01 -13.24 -11.76
N TYR A 274 10.11 -12.84 -11.18
CA TYR A 274 11.34 -12.52 -11.90
C TYR A 274 11.87 -13.72 -12.72
N ALA A 275 11.75 -14.93 -12.18
CA ALA A 275 12.03 -16.20 -12.85
C ALA A 275 11.14 -17.28 -12.23
N ASP A 276 10.93 -18.41 -12.94
CA ASP A 276 10.00 -19.47 -12.52
C ASP A 276 10.23 -19.97 -11.09
N ASN A 277 11.49 -20.04 -10.66
CA ASN A 277 11.87 -20.46 -9.31
C ASN A 277 12.18 -19.28 -8.37
N SER A 278 11.90 -18.04 -8.76
CA SER A 278 12.14 -16.88 -7.91
C SER A 278 11.18 -16.89 -6.70
N PRO A 279 11.70 -16.65 -5.48
CA PRO A 279 10.87 -16.47 -4.30
C PRO A 279 10.18 -15.10 -4.28
N PHE A 280 10.61 -14.19 -5.14
CA PHE A 280 10.16 -12.81 -5.18
C PHE A 280 8.97 -12.67 -6.15
N ASN A 281 7.95 -12.00 -5.67
CA ASN A 281 6.80 -11.56 -6.44
C ASN A 281 6.94 -10.06 -6.66
N HIS A 282 7.31 -9.63 -7.88
CA HIS A 282 7.45 -8.23 -8.20
C HIS A 282 6.08 -7.61 -8.42
N LEU A 283 5.76 -6.58 -7.61
CA LEU A 283 4.47 -5.91 -7.66
C LEU A 283 4.37 -4.98 -8.88
N ASP A 284 3.42 -5.28 -9.73
CA ASP A 284 3.05 -4.48 -10.89
C ASP A 284 1.53 -4.30 -10.93
N PRO A 285 1.02 -3.14 -10.48
CA PRO A 285 -0.42 -2.89 -10.47
C PRO A 285 -1.04 -2.84 -11.87
N THR A 286 -0.22 -2.71 -12.92
CA THR A 286 -0.74 -2.68 -14.29
C THR A 286 -1.31 -4.02 -14.72
N ILE A 287 -0.87 -5.13 -14.14
CA ILE A 287 -1.41 -6.46 -14.42
C ILE A 287 -2.92 -6.52 -14.14
N LEU A 288 -3.36 -5.95 -13.03
CA LEU A 288 -4.77 -5.92 -12.66
C LEU A 288 -5.53 -4.75 -13.30
N PHE A 289 -4.90 -3.57 -13.33
CA PHE A 289 -5.56 -2.32 -13.72
C PHE A 289 -5.29 -1.89 -15.17
N HIS A 290 -4.56 -2.69 -15.95
CA HIS A 290 -4.28 -2.46 -17.36
C HIS A 290 -4.96 -3.48 -18.28
N CYS A 291 -6.04 -4.10 -17.89
CA CYS A 291 -6.81 -4.94 -18.80
C CYS A 291 -7.28 -4.11 -20.01
N THR A 292 -6.37 -3.89 -20.95
CA THR A 292 -6.68 -3.49 -22.30
C THR A 292 -7.02 -4.74 -23.08
N GLU A 293 -8.23 -4.80 -23.65
CA GLU A 293 -8.57 -5.46 -24.90
C GLU A 293 -7.57 -6.54 -25.41
N ARG A 294 -7.42 -7.63 -24.67
CA ARG A 294 -6.93 -8.91 -25.24
C ARG A 294 -7.84 -10.02 -24.80
N ALA A 295 -9.06 -9.99 -25.34
CA ALA A 295 -9.76 -11.21 -25.64
C ALA A 295 -9.21 -11.71 -26.97
N SER A 296 -8.12 -12.49 -26.93
CA SER A 296 -7.77 -13.34 -28.04
C SER A 296 -7.86 -14.77 -27.54
N ASP A 297 -8.66 -15.54 -28.27
CA ASP A 297 -8.76 -16.98 -28.29
C ASP A 297 -9.68 -17.66 -27.26
N GLY A 298 -10.95 -17.75 -27.65
CA GLY A 298 -11.91 -18.70 -27.12
C GLY A 298 -13.17 -18.05 -26.54
N GLY A 299 -14.16 -17.82 -27.40
CA GLY A 299 -15.47 -17.25 -27.10
C GLY A 299 -16.04 -17.56 -25.73
N GLY A 300 -15.92 -16.64 -24.81
CA GLY A 300 -16.46 -16.71 -23.47
C GLY A 300 -16.90 -15.33 -22.99
N PHE A 301 -17.71 -15.31 -21.96
CA PHE A 301 -18.34 -14.15 -21.31
C PHE A 301 -17.39 -12.95 -21.01
N SER A 302 -16.09 -13.14 -21.09
CA SER A 302 -15.05 -12.14 -20.80
C SER A 302 -14.90 -11.05 -21.88
N GLU A 303 -15.36 -11.32 -23.10
CA GLU A 303 -15.21 -10.42 -24.25
C GLU A 303 -15.98 -9.11 -24.15
N TYR A 304 -16.95 -9.06 -23.22
CA TYR A 304 -17.85 -7.90 -23.04
C TYR A 304 -17.65 -7.16 -21.71
N LEU A 305 -16.66 -7.56 -20.90
CA LEU A 305 -16.45 -6.90 -19.62
C LEU A 305 -15.62 -5.61 -19.79
N SER A 306 -16.09 -4.52 -19.20
CA SER A 306 -15.26 -3.32 -19.07
C SER A 306 -13.97 -3.66 -18.29
N PRO A 307 -12.86 -2.92 -18.49
CA PRO A 307 -11.63 -3.12 -17.72
C PRO A 307 -11.86 -3.21 -16.21
N ARG A 308 -12.80 -2.42 -15.70
CA ARG A 308 -13.22 -2.41 -14.32
C ARG A 308 -13.91 -3.71 -13.88
N SER A 309 -14.84 -4.21 -14.70
CA SER A 309 -15.53 -5.47 -14.41
C SER A 309 -14.58 -6.66 -14.49
N SER A 310 -13.63 -6.62 -15.41
CA SER A 310 -12.57 -7.65 -15.54
C SER A 310 -11.67 -7.68 -14.30
N ALA A 311 -11.21 -6.53 -13.82
CA ALA A 311 -10.41 -6.44 -12.59
C ALA A 311 -11.19 -6.95 -11.36
N ALA A 312 -12.48 -6.59 -11.25
CA ALA A 312 -13.34 -7.07 -10.16
C ALA A 312 -13.55 -8.60 -10.24
N TYR A 313 -13.78 -9.14 -11.43
CA TYR A 313 -13.92 -10.57 -11.66
C TYR A 313 -12.65 -11.33 -11.25
N ASN A 314 -11.47 -10.85 -11.62
CA ASN A 314 -10.21 -11.48 -11.26
C ASN A 314 -10.01 -11.54 -9.73
N ILE A 315 -10.27 -10.44 -9.02
CA ILE A 315 -10.20 -10.42 -7.55
C ILE A 315 -11.15 -11.45 -6.94
N VAL A 316 -12.41 -11.42 -7.34
CA VAL A 316 -13.44 -12.32 -6.78
C VAL A 316 -13.12 -13.77 -7.06
N THR A 317 -12.67 -14.10 -8.29
CA THR A 317 -12.30 -15.46 -8.66
C THR A 317 -11.21 -16.00 -7.76
N LYS A 318 -10.16 -15.21 -7.50
CA LYS A 318 -9.07 -15.65 -6.61
C LYS A 318 -9.51 -15.81 -5.16
N LEU A 319 -10.35 -14.91 -4.66
CA LEU A 319 -10.90 -15.05 -3.31
C LEU A 319 -11.82 -16.30 -3.19
N ARG A 320 -12.61 -16.58 -4.21
CA ARG A 320 -13.45 -17.79 -4.27
C ARG A 320 -12.64 -19.08 -4.24
N GLU A 321 -11.61 -19.16 -5.07
CA GLU A 321 -10.72 -20.33 -5.16
C GLU A 321 -10.07 -20.67 -3.81
N GLU A 322 -9.73 -19.66 -3.01
CA GLU A 322 -8.95 -19.83 -1.80
C GLU A 322 -9.81 -19.92 -0.53
N PHE A 323 -10.87 -19.11 -0.42
CA PHE A 323 -11.60 -18.94 0.85
C PHE A 323 -13.00 -19.55 0.84
N SER A 324 -13.85 -19.19 -0.11
CA SER A 324 -15.22 -19.69 -0.19
C SER A 324 -15.82 -19.49 -1.57
N PRO A 325 -16.51 -20.53 -2.12
CA PRO A 325 -17.20 -20.44 -3.41
C PRO A 325 -18.36 -19.44 -3.42
N ASP A 326 -18.84 -19.00 -2.26
CA ASP A 326 -19.97 -18.06 -2.15
C ASP A 326 -19.57 -16.58 -2.30
N ILE A 327 -18.27 -16.27 -2.24
CA ILE A 327 -17.76 -14.90 -2.43
C ILE A 327 -18.13 -14.41 -3.84
N GLY A 328 -18.70 -13.22 -3.96
CA GLY A 328 -19.07 -12.58 -5.22
C GLY A 328 -20.48 -12.94 -5.72
N MET A 329 -21.27 -13.72 -4.97
CA MET A 329 -22.65 -14.04 -5.37
C MET A 329 -23.54 -12.80 -5.43
N GLN A 330 -23.47 -11.93 -4.42
CA GLN A 330 -24.26 -10.68 -4.37
C GLN A 330 -23.80 -9.71 -5.47
N MET A 331 -22.50 -9.63 -5.71
CA MET A 331 -21.94 -8.84 -6.81
C MET A 331 -22.50 -9.30 -8.17
N GLY A 332 -22.56 -10.61 -8.41
CA GLY A 332 -23.11 -11.17 -9.65
C GLY A 332 -24.57 -10.78 -9.88
N VAL A 333 -25.39 -10.85 -8.84
CA VAL A 333 -26.81 -10.46 -8.89
C VAL A 333 -26.95 -8.95 -9.19
N GLU A 334 -26.16 -8.09 -8.57
CA GLU A 334 -26.25 -6.65 -8.79
C GLU A 334 -25.72 -6.24 -10.18
N LEU A 335 -24.68 -6.89 -10.69
CA LEU A 335 -24.23 -6.68 -12.06
C LEU A 335 -25.29 -7.09 -13.10
N GLN A 336 -26.01 -8.19 -12.88
CA GLN A 336 -27.12 -8.60 -13.75
C GLN A 336 -28.25 -7.56 -13.73
N LYS A 337 -28.60 -7.00 -12.57
CA LYS A 337 -29.60 -5.94 -12.45
C LYS A 337 -29.17 -4.64 -13.17
N GLU A 338 -27.90 -4.25 -13.05
CA GLU A 338 -27.37 -3.07 -13.75
C GLU A 338 -27.40 -3.27 -15.28
N TRP A 339 -27.01 -4.44 -15.75
CA TRP A 339 -27.05 -4.78 -17.17
C TRP A 339 -28.48 -4.78 -17.73
N ALA A 340 -29.44 -5.34 -17.01
CA ALA A 340 -30.86 -5.32 -17.39
C ALA A 340 -31.44 -3.88 -17.47
N ARG A 341 -30.98 -2.97 -16.61
CA ARG A 341 -31.40 -1.53 -16.64
C ARG A 341 -30.74 -0.78 -17.80
N GLY A 342 -29.46 -1.05 -18.09
CA GLY A 342 -28.72 -0.41 -19.19
C GLY A 342 -29.24 -0.81 -20.58
N GLY A 343 -29.75 -2.03 -20.73
CA GLY A 343 -30.37 -2.52 -21.97
C GLY A 343 -31.75 -1.87 -22.28
N GLN A 344 -32.41 -1.33 -21.28
CA GLN A 344 -33.71 -0.63 -21.48
C GLN A 344 -33.58 0.84 -21.91
N SER A 345 -32.46 1.51 -21.58
CA SER A 345 -32.22 2.90 -21.96
C SER A 345 -31.81 3.09 -23.42
N SER A 346 -31.37 2.05 -24.11
CA SER A 346 -30.98 2.10 -25.53
C SER A 346 -32.11 1.81 -26.50
N THR A 347 -33.32 1.49 -26.02
CA THR A 347 -34.50 1.20 -26.85
C THR A 347 -35.56 2.33 -26.89
N GLU A 348 -35.34 3.42 -26.14
CA GLU A 348 -36.26 4.58 -26.14
C GLU A 348 -35.78 5.81 -26.95
N GLU A 349 -34.61 5.69 -27.63
CA GLU A 349 -34.14 6.74 -28.56
C GLU A 349 -34.02 6.21 -30.01
N ASN A 350 -35.14 5.73 -30.59
CA ASN A 350 -35.31 5.58 -32.02
C ASN A 350 -36.72 6.03 -32.46
#